data_ef7561c893814204f58abdbd5af6a7dc
#
_entry.id   ef7561c893814204f58abdbd5af6a7dc
#
_cell.length_a   1.000
_cell.length_b   1.000
_cell.length_c   1.000
_cell.angle_alpha   90.00
_cell.angle_beta   90.00
_cell.angle_gamma   90.00
#
_symmetry.space_group_name_H-M   'P 1'
#
loop_
_entity.id
_entity.type
_entity.pdbx_description
1 polymer ?
#
loop_
_entity_poly.entity_id
_entity_poly.type
_entity_poly.pdbx_seq_one_letter_code
_entity_poly.pdbx_strand_id
1 'polypeptide(L)'
;MRMPTATDPNPLTGTQLPCLIEGEFVRSRRSFDNVNPVNGRVVCTVSEADAELVDRAVQAARRALRGPWGRLTTAERCALLRKVAERIEQRFADFVSAEIADTGKTLPQASGLDIPRGAANFRAFADLAMGRSAECFEMGTADGRGALNYTVHKPVGVVAVIAPWNLPFLLLTWKVAPALACGNTVVAKPSEETPSSATLLAEVIQEVGVPPGVFNLVHGSGPGSAGEALVRHPDVNAIAFTGESATGTAIMKSAADSVKALSFELGGKNAALVFADADFDAALAGTMRSVFSNCGQVCLCSERVYVERPLFERFLESLAARARALKIGGPYDGADMGPLISRSHRDKVLSYYRLARTERGEIVCGGGVPAFGDERDGGAFIEPTIIRGLAEDARCVKEEIFGPVCHVAPFDTEEEAVRLANDSRYGLAAAVWTSSLQRAHRVARQMEVGITWVNDWFLRDLRTPFGGVKLSGIGREGGAHSLAFFSEPMNICIKL
;
A
#
# COMPACT_ATOMS: atom_id res chain seq x y z
N MET A 1 -12.05 18.78 11.86
CA MET A 1 -12.77 17.63 11.27
C MET A 1 -13.55 16.91 12.37
N ARG A 2 -14.84 16.60 12.13
CA ARG A 2 -15.62 15.81 13.10
C ARG A 2 -15.13 14.36 13.03
N MET A 3 -14.86 13.77 14.19
CA MET A 3 -14.53 12.34 14.27
C MET A 3 -15.83 11.53 14.28
N PRO A 4 -15.89 10.41 13.54
CA PRO A 4 -17.03 9.50 13.63
C PRO A 4 -17.04 8.79 14.98
N THR A 5 -18.24 8.42 15.41
CA THR A 5 -18.50 7.62 16.61
C THR A 5 -19.02 6.23 16.21
N ALA A 6 -19.07 5.31 17.17
CA ALA A 6 -19.63 3.97 16.94
C ALA A 6 -21.10 3.98 16.45
N THR A 7 -21.81 5.08 16.71
CA THR A 7 -23.21 5.28 16.31
C THR A 7 -23.38 6.00 14.96
N ASP A 8 -22.29 6.54 14.39
CA ASP A 8 -22.36 7.16 13.06
C ASP A 8 -22.38 6.04 12.02
N PRO A 9 -23.43 5.94 11.20
CA PRO A 9 -23.54 4.88 10.21
C PRO A 9 -22.47 5.08 9.13
N ASN A 10 -21.86 3.98 8.67
CA ASN A 10 -21.17 4.01 7.39
C ASN A 10 -22.20 4.34 6.30
N PRO A 11 -22.00 5.41 5.50
CA PRO A 11 -23.02 5.85 4.52
C PRO A 11 -23.35 4.80 3.46
N LEU A 12 -22.53 3.78 3.32
CA LEU A 12 -22.68 2.72 2.32
C LEU A 12 -23.27 1.43 2.88
N THR A 13 -23.55 1.37 4.20
CA THR A 13 -24.13 0.16 4.82
C THR A 13 -25.49 -0.18 4.21
N GLY A 14 -25.68 -1.46 3.85
CA GLY A 14 -26.93 -1.98 3.28
C GLY A 14 -27.21 -1.53 1.84
N THR A 15 -26.26 -0.85 1.19
CA THR A 15 -26.39 -0.43 -0.21
C THR A 15 -25.74 -1.43 -1.16
N GLN A 16 -25.98 -1.28 -2.46
CA GLN A 16 -25.22 -1.95 -3.51
C GLN A 16 -24.25 -0.94 -4.13
N LEU A 17 -22.94 -1.17 -3.95
CA LEU A 17 -21.89 -0.32 -4.50
C LEU A 17 -21.82 -0.48 -6.02
N PRO A 18 -21.94 0.61 -6.80
CA PRO A 18 -21.82 0.58 -8.24
C PRO A 18 -20.36 0.71 -8.71
N CYS A 19 -20.08 0.36 -9.96
CA CYS A 19 -18.92 0.83 -10.69
C CYS A 19 -19.14 2.28 -11.14
N LEU A 20 -18.06 3.07 -11.34
CA LEU A 20 -18.12 4.38 -12.00
C LEU A 20 -17.51 4.27 -13.40
N ILE A 21 -18.29 4.49 -14.44
CA ILE A 21 -17.83 4.42 -15.83
C ILE A 21 -18.32 5.66 -16.58
N GLU A 22 -17.38 6.43 -17.13
CA GLU A 22 -17.67 7.65 -17.91
C GLU A 22 -18.55 8.68 -17.16
N GLY A 23 -18.38 8.78 -15.83
CA GLY A 23 -19.17 9.67 -14.99
C GLY A 23 -20.53 9.13 -14.58
N GLU A 24 -20.87 7.90 -14.93
CA GLU A 24 -22.14 7.25 -14.55
C GLU A 24 -21.90 6.11 -13.56
N PHE A 25 -22.71 6.05 -12.51
CA PHE A 25 -22.73 4.92 -11.59
C PHE A 25 -23.53 3.76 -12.17
N VAL A 26 -22.83 2.66 -12.49
CA VAL A 26 -23.37 1.50 -13.19
C VAL A 26 -23.40 0.28 -12.27
N ARG A 27 -24.54 -0.37 -12.16
CA ARG A 27 -24.68 -1.66 -11.43
C ARG A 27 -24.53 -2.83 -12.39
N SER A 28 -23.80 -3.85 -11.95
CA SER A 28 -23.67 -5.12 -12.65
C SER A 28 -24.77 -6.11 -12.24
N ARG A 29 -25.03 -7.11 -13.09
CA ARG A 29 -25.90 -8.25 -12.75
C ARG A 29 -25.26 -9.19 -11.71
N ARG A 30 -23.90 -9.25 -11.69
CA ARG A 30 -23.13 -10.00 -10.71
C ARG A 30 -22.78 -9.11 -9.53
N SER A 31 -22.81 -9.66 -8.36
CA SER A 31 -22.39 -8.97 -7.14
C SER A 31 -21.78 -9.94 -6.15
N PHE A 32 -21.03 -9.41 -5.19
CA PHE A 32 -20.49 -10.12 -4.05
C PHE A 32 -20.70 -9.30 -2.78
N ASP A 33 -20.62 -9.97 -1.63
CA ASP A 33 -20.78 -9.33 -0.34
C ASP A 33 -19.43 -8.79 0.17
N ASN A 34 -19.44 -7.55 0.68
CA ASN A 34 -18.37 -7.02 1.50
C ASN A 34 -18.69 -7.29 2.97
N VAL A 35 -17.75 -7.88 3.69
CA VAL A 35 -17.93 -8.42 5.05
C VAL A 35 -17.07 -7.68 6.06
N ASN A 36 -17.68 -7.22 7.15
CA ASN A 36 -16.96 -6.60 8.27
C ASN A 36 -16.14 -7.66 9.02
N PRO A 37 -14.80 -7.50 9.10
CA PRO A 37 -13.93 -8.48 9.75
C PRO A 37 -14.05 -8.51 11.29
N VAL A 38 -14.73 -7.52 11.89
CA VAL A 38 -14.96 -7.48 13.35
C VAL A 38 -15.93 -8.56 13.82
N ASN A 39 -16.99 -8.82 13.02
CA ASN A 39 -18.10 -9.71 13.44
C ASN A 39 -18.61 -10.63 12.33
N GLY A 40 -18.10 -10.51 11.11
CA GLY A 40 -18.51 -11.33 9.98
C GLY A 40 -19.86 -10.94 9.35
N ARG A 41 -20.42 -9.77 9.70
CA ARG A 41 -21.67 -9.28 9.10
C ARG A 41 -21.42 -8.62 7.75
N VAL A 42 -22.37 -8.75 6.84
CA VAL A 42 -22.33 -8.05 5.55
C VAL A 42 -22.50 -6.55 5.77
N VAL A 43 -21.57 -5.77 5.23
CA VAL A 43 -21.62 -4.29 5.22
C VAL A 43 -22.48 -3.81 4.07
N CYS A 44 -22.17 -4.28 2.87
CA CYS A 44 -22.85 -3.89 1.63
C CYS A 44 -22.68 -5.00 0.59
N THR A 45 -23.44 -4.93 -0.50
CA THR A 45 -23.17 -5.72 -1.71
C THR A 45 -22.39 -4.87 -2.72
N VAL A 46 -21.60 -5.51 -3.56
CA VAL A 46 -20.69 -4.81 -4.49
C VAL A 46 -20.92 -5.33 -5.90
N SER A 47 -21.16 -4.45 -6.86
CA SER A 47 -21.32 -4.82 -8.27
C SER A 47 -20.00 -5.37 -8.82
N GLU A 48 -19.98 -6.61 -9.32
CA GLU A 48 -18.79 -7.20 -9.93
C GLU A 48 -18.75 -6.87 -11.42
N ALA A 49 -17.73 -6.15 -11.88
CA ALA A 49 -17.56 -5.85 -13.28
C ALA A 49 -17.11 -7.10 -14.05
N ASP A 50 -17.80 -7.37 -15.14
CA ASP A 50 -17.37 -8.34 -16.15
C ASP A 50 -16.41 -7.71 -17.18
N ALA A 51 -15.95 -8.50 -18.15
CA ALA A 51 -15.03 -8.03 -19.17
C ALA A 51 -15.64 -6.91 -20.04
N GLU A 52 -16.94 -6.89 -20.27
CA GLU A 52 -17.63 -5.84 -21.04
C GLU A 52 -17.61 -4.51 -20.29
N LEU A 53 -17.91 -4.51 -18.98
CA LEU A 53 -17.83 -3.30 -18.15
C LEU A 53 -16.40 -2.78 -18.02
N VAL A 54 -15.41 -3.68 -17.92
CA VAL A 54 -13.98 -3.29 -17.93
C VAL A 54 -13.60 -2.66 -19.26
N ASP A 55 -13.98 -3.24 -20.40
CA ASP A 55 -13.74 -2.65 -21.72
C ASP A 55 -14.38 -1.25 -21.82
N ARG A 56 -15.65 -1.11 -21.43
CA ARG A 56 -16.32 0.20 -21.41
C ARG A 56 -15.58 1.24 -20.58
N ALA A 57 -15.05 0.86 -19.41
CA ALA A 57 -14.26 1.74 -18.55
C ALA A 57 -12.94 2.16 -19.22
N VAL A 58 -12.24 1.22 -19.86
CA VAL A 58 -10.99 1.51 -20.58
C VAL A 58 -11.24 2.38 -21.80
N GLN A 59 -12.30 2.11 -22.59
CA GLN A 59 -12.64 2.94 -23.74
C GLN A 59 -13.08 4.36 -23.32
N ALA A 60 -13.81 4.50 -22.20
CA ALA A 60 -14.12 5.81 -21.62
C ALA A 60 -12.84 6.57 -21.24
N ALA A 61 -11.89 5.90 -20.59
CA ALA A 61 -10.58 6.47 -20.25
C ALA A 61 -9.82 6.94 -21.50
N ARG A 62 -9.80 6.14 -22.56
CA ARG A 62 -9.18 6.51 -23.86
C ARG A 62 -9.82 7.73 -24.53
N ARG A 63 -11.16 7.81 -24.49
CA ARG A 63 -11.86 9.00 -25.02
C ARG A 63 -11.52 10.25 -24.21
N ALA A 64 -11.48 10.14 -22.89
CA ALA A 64 -11.17 11.26 -22.00
C ALA A 64 -9.78 11.85 -22.23
N LEU A 65 -8.76 11.03 -22.55
CA LEU A 65 -7.41 11.52 -22.92
C LEU A 65 -7.42 12.49 -24.11
N ARG A 66 -8.33 12.32 -25.06
CA ARG A 66 -8.47 13.17 -26.25
C ARG A 66 -9.51 14.27 -26.08
N GLY A 67 -10.25 14.21 -24.98
CA GLY A 67 -11.31 15.14 -24.62
C GLY A 67 -10.82 16.41 -23.92
N PRO A 68 -11.70 17.08 -23.14
CA PRO A 68 -11.36 18.25 -22.36
C PRO A 68 -10.15 18.06 -21.44
N TRP A 69 -10.05 16.88 -20.80
CA TRP A 69 -8.95 16.55 -19.89
C TRP A 69 -7.57 16.68 -20.54
N GLY A 70 -7.40 16.11 -21.74
CA GLY A 70 -6.13 16.12 -22.45
C GLY A 70 -5.68 17.52 -22.91
N ARG A 71 -6.59 18.51 -22.86
CA ARG A 71 -6.30 19.91 -23.18
C ARG A 71 -5.99 20.76 -21.96
N LEU A 72 -6.25 20.27 -20.75
CA LEU A 72 -5.95 21.00 -19.52
C LEU A 72 -4.43 21.17 -19.35
N THR A 73 -4.04 22.34 -18.93
CA THR A 73 -2.68 22.61 -18.46
C THR A 73 -2.39 21.84 -17.16
N THR A 74 -1.12 21.68 -16.83
CA THR A 74 -0.73 21.08 -15.54
C THR A 74 -1.34 21.84 -14.36
N ALA A 75 -1.38 23.17 -14.42
CA ALA A 75 -1.95 24.01 -13.37
C ALA A 75 -3.45 23.74 -13.15
N GLU A 76 -4.22 23.61 -14.22
CA GLU A 76 -5.67 23.31 -14.15
C GLU A 76 -5.93 21.92 -13.58
N ARG A 77 -5.17 20.89 -14.01
CA ARG A 77 -5.26 19.55 -13.43
C ARG A 77 -4.92 19.57 -11.94
N CYS A 78 -3.83 20.22 -11.56
CA CYS A 78 -3.41 20.33 -10.16
C CYS A 78 -4.44 21.09 -9.30
N ALA A 79 -5.13 22.09 -9.85
CA ALA A 79 -6.22 22.77 -9.15
C ALA A 79 -7.39 21.82 -8.87
N LEU A 80 -7.76 20.93 -9.80
CA LEU A 80 -8.77 19.89 -9.57
C LEU A 80 -8.32 18.91 -8.49
N LEU A 81 -7.05 18.46 -8.50
CA LEU A 81 -6.53 17.54 -7.49
C LEU A 81 -6.56 18.15 -6.08
N ARG A 82 -6.28 19.46 -5.94
CA ARG A 82 -6.41 20.14 -4.64
C ARG A 82 -7.87 20.17 -4.17
N LYS A 83 -8.84 20.40 -5.08
CA LYS A 83 -10.27 20.31 -4.74
C LYS A 83 -10.68 18.90 -4.30
N VAL A 84 -10.12 17.84 -4.94
CA VAL A 84 -10.33 16.45 -4.49
C VAL A 84 -9.86 16.29 -3.04
N ALA A 85 -8.65 16.75 -2.71
CA ALA A 85 -8.13 16.69 -1.34
C ALA A 85 -9.02 17.43 -0.34
N GLU A 86 -9.45 18.65 -0.67
CA GLU A 86 -10.36 19.46 0.15
C GLU A 86 -11.71 18.76 0.37
N ARG A 87 -12.24 18.14 -0.69
CA ARG A 87 -13.54 17.44 -0.58
C ARG A 87 -13.46 16.17 0.24
N ILE A 88 -12.36 15.41 0.15
CA ILE A 88 -12.08 14.28 1.04
C ILE A 88 -12.08 14.75 2.50
N GLU A 89 -11.43 15.88 2.82
CA GLU A 89 -11.39 16.42 4.18
C GLU A 89 -12.75 16.92 4.66
N GLN A 90 -13.59 17.47 3.77
CA GLN A 90 -14.96 17.83 4.12
C GLN A 90 -15.83 16.60 4.43
N ARG A 91 -15.57 15.48 3.75
CA ARG A 91 -16.26 14.20 3.95
C ARG A 91 -15.46 13.23 4.85
N PHE A 92 -14.57 13.76 5.68
CA PHE A 92 -13.63 12.99 6.49
C PHE A 92 -14.28 11.87 7.29
N ALA A 93 -15.40 12.15 7.97
CA ALA A 93 -16.11 11.15 8.77
C ALA A 93 -16.66 9.99 7.94
N ASP A 94 -17.16 10.27 6.72
CA ASP A 94 -17.66 9.24 5.80
C ASP A 94 -16.54 8.28 5.41
N PHE A 95 -15.37 8.83 5.02
CA PHE A 95 -14.21 8.03 4.64
C PHE A 95 -13.67 7.19 5.81
N VAL A 96 -13.58 7.77 7.02
CA VAL A 96 -13.12 7.03 8.20
C VAL A 96 -14.09 5.89 8.54
N SER A 97 -15.39 6.15 8.52
CA SER A 97 -16.41 5.13 8.79
C SER A 97 -16.40 4.00 7.75
N ALA A 98 -16.24 4.35 6.47
CA ALA A 98 -16.15 3.38 5.37
C ALA A 98 -14.89 2.51 5.48
N GLU A 99 -13.72 3.12 5.73
CA GLU A 99 -12.45 2.41 5.91
C GLU A 99 -12.50 1.45 7.09
N ILE A 100 -13.08 1.87 8.22
CA ILE A 100 -13.27 1.04 9.41
C ILE A 100 -14.24 -0.12 9.15
N ALA A 101 -15.33 0.13 8.44
CA ALA A 101 -16.33 -0.90 8.15
C ALA A 101 -15.75 -2.05 7.33
N ASP A 102 -14.90 -1.73 6.34
CA ASP A 102 -14.26 -2.72 5.47
C ASP A 102 -13.09 -3.44 6.16
N THR A 103 -12.34 -2.76 7.01
CA THR A 103 -11.04 -3.26 7.52
C THR A 103 -11.05 -3.66 8.98
N GLY A 104 -12.00 -3.18 9.77
CA GLY A 104 -12.01 -3.36 11.23
C GLY A 104 -10.88 -2.63 11.96
N LYS A 105 -10.13 -1.75 11.31
CA LYS A 105 -9.03 -0.98 11.91
C LYS A 105 -9.50 -0.14 13.08
N THR A 106 -8.57 0.16 13.99
CA THR A 106 -8.84 1.08 15.09
C THR A 106 -9.11 2.50 14.57
N LEU A 107 -9.99 3.23 15.26
CA LEU A 107 -10.31 4.62 14.91
C LEU A 107 -9.06 5.51 14.83
N PRO A 108 -8.09 5.44 15.77
CA PRO A 108 -6.86 6.23 15.68
C PRO A 108 -6.06 5.97 14.40
N GLN A 109 -6.01 4.73 13.91
CA GLN A 109 -5.30 4.40 12.69
C GLN A 109 -5.99 4.95 11.45
N ALA A 110 -7.29 4.70 11.28
CA ALA A 110 -8.04 5.19 10.12
C ALA A 110 -8.06 6.72 10.07
N SER A 111 -8.30 7.38 11.22
CA SER A 111 -8.43 8.83 11.31
C SER A 111 -7.10 9.59 11.40
N GLY A 112 -6.06 8.97 11.96
CA GLY A 112 -4.75 9.62 12.15
C GLY A 112 -3.76 9.36 11.00
N LEU A 113 -3.95 8.29 10.23
CA LEU A 113 -3.03 7.92 9.17
C LEU A 113 -3.73 7.79 7.81
N ASP A 114 -4.66 6.84 7.66
CA ASP A 114 -5.10 6.37 6.34
C ASP A 114 -5.82 7.46 5.55
N ILE A 115 -6.83 8.08 6.13
CA ILE A 115 -7.63 9.09 5.43
C ILE A 115 -6.89 10.42 5.27
N PRO A 116 -6.22 10.99 6.31
CA PRO A 116 -5.43 12.21 6.13
C PRO A 116 -4.34 12.05 5.07
N ARG A 117 -3.68 10.90 5.05
CA ARG A 117 -2.63 10.61 4.07
C ARG A 117 -3.19 10.49 2.66
N GLY A 118 -4.38 9.89 2.49
CA GLY A 118 -5.06 9.83 1.21
C GLY A 118 -5.34 11.20 0.61
N ALA A 119 -5.83 12.15 1.42
CA ALA A 119 -6.00 13.54 0.99
C ALA A 119 -4.65 14.24 0.69
N ALA A 120 -3.65 14.04 1.57
CA ALA A 120 -2.31 14.61 1.41
C ALA A 120 -1.62 14.15 0.12
N ASN A 121 -1.88 12.94 -0.37
CA ASN A 121 -1.33 12.43 -1.62
C ASN A 121 -1.73 13.32 -2.81
N PHE A 122 -2.98 13.73 -2.90
CA PHE A 122 -3.45 14.63 -3.98
C PHE A 122 -2.75 15.99 -3.93
N ARG A 123 -2.56 16.59 -2.75
CA ARG A 123 -1.82 17.85 -2.61
C ARG A 123 -0.35 17.71 -2.96
N ALA A 124 0.31 16.70 -2.41
CA ALA A 124 1.73 16.48 -2.62
C ALA A 124 2.07 16.30 -4.11
N PHE A 125 1.30 15.48 -4.83
CA PHE A 125 1.55 15.26 -6.25
C PHE A 125 1.11 16.43 -7.13
N ALA A 126 0.12 17.22 -6.73
CA ALA A 126 -0.18 18.49 -7.40
C ALA A 126 0.98 19.49 -7.27
N ASP A 127 1.60 19.59 -6.09
CA ASP A 127 2.73 20.49 -5.85
C ASP A 127 4.00 19.99 -6.57
N LEU A 128 4.27 18.71 -6.54
CA LEU A 128 5.41 18.10 -7.24
C LEU A 128 5.30 18.25 -8.77
N ALA A 129 4.11 18.07 -9.35
CA ALA A 129 3.88 18.21 -10.78
C ALA A 129 4.09 19.67 -11.25
N MET A 130 3.69 20.65 -10.44
CA MET A 130 3.92 22.08 -10.73
C MET A 130 5.39 22.47 -10.71
N GLY A 131 6.21 21.79 -9.90
CA GLY A 131 7.66 22.06 -9.79
C GLY A 131 8.53 21.23 -10.73
N ARG A 132 7.92 20.45 -11.64
CA ARG A 132 8.70 19.58 -12.53
C ARG A 132 9.47 20.37 -13.57
N SER A 133 10.80 20.16 -13.63
CA SER A 133 11.69 20.70 -14.68
C SER A 133 11.74 19.79 -15.91
N ALA A 134 12.20 20.37 -17.03
CA ALA A 134 12.52 19.67 -18.25
C ALA A 134 13.97 19.97 -18.67
N GLU A 135 14.60 19.02 -19.35
CA GLU A 135 15.96 19.19 -19.87
C GLU A 135 15.94 19.97 -21.19
N CYS A 136 16.98 20.80 -21.39
CA CYS A 136 17.17 21.56 -22.61
C CYS A 136 18.66 21.64 -22.92
N PHE A 137 19.06 21.25 -24.14
CA PHE A 137 20.46 21.21 -24.56
C PHE A 137 20.62 21.84 -25.96
N GLU A 138 21.68 22.62 -26.13
CA GLU A 138 22.14 23.07 -27.45
C GLU A 138 23.26 22.15 -27.94
N MET A 139 23.29 21.90 -29.25
CA MET A 139 24.37 21.12 -29.89
C MET A 139 24.82 21.78 -31.19
N GLY A 140 26.09 21.62 -31.53
CA GLY A 140 26.62 22.02 -32.82
C GLY A 140 26.17 21.07 -33.94
N THR A 141 26.04 21.60 -35.16
CA THR A 141 25.80 20.84 -36.39
C THR A 141 26.91 21.09 -37.40
N ALA A 142 27.09 20.18 -38.35
CA ALA A 142 28.17 20.27 -39.36
C ALA A 142 28.11 21.55 -40.23
N ASP A 143 26.93 22.14 -40.39
CA ASP A 143 26.72 23.39 -41.15
C ASP A 143 26.88 24.65 -40.27
N GLY A 144 27.26 24.47 -38.97
CA GLY A 144 27.50 25.54 -38.02
C GLY A 144 26.26 26.24 -37.48
N ARG A 145 25.05 25.83 -37.84
CA ARG A 145 23.79 26.48 -37.40
C ARG A 145 23.38 26.04 -35.99
N GLY A 146 23.70 24.80 -35.63
CA GLY A 146 23.32 24.24 -34.34
C GLY A 146 21.94 23.58 -34.34
N ALA A 147 21.59 22.99 -33.19
CA ALA A 147 20.26 22.47 -32.91
C ALA A 147 19.93 22.60 -31.45
N LEU A 148 18.64 22.82 -31.16
CA LEU A 148 18.08 22.86 -29.82
C LEU A 148 17.32 21.54 -29.57
N ASN A 149 17.66 20.87 -28.46
CA ASN A 149 16.96 19.68 -27.98
C ASN A 149 16.27 20.03 -26.65
N TYR A 150 14.99 19.69 -26.54
CA TYR A 150 14.31 19.82 -25.25
C TYR A 150 13.34 18.67 -25.02
N THR A 151 13.12 18.35 -23.75
CA THR A 151 12.25 17.24 -23.32
C THR A 151 10.86 17.76 -22.99
N VAL A 152 9.83 17.12 -23.52
CA VAL A 152 8.44 17.25 -23.06
C VAL A 152 7.99 15.95 -22.42
N HIS A 153 7.24 16.06 -21.34
CA HIS A 153 6.66 14.90 -20.64
C HIS A 153 5.19 14.74 -21.03
N LYS A 154 4.88 13.63 -21.69
CA LYS A 154 3.51 13.28 -22.07
C LYS A 154 2.94 12.26 -21.10
N PRO A 155 1.60 12.21 -20.87
CA PRO A 155 1.01 11.11 -20.14
C PRO A 155 1.26 9.78 -20.85
N VAL A 156 1.49 8.69 -20.09
CA VAL A 156 1.61 7.34 -20.66
C VAL A 156 0.31 6.85 -21.30
N GLY A 157 -0.84 7.33 -20.82
CA GLY A 157 -2.15 7.01 -21.38
C GLY A 157 -3.17 6.54 -20.37
N VAL A 158 -3.79 5.37 -20.60
CA VAL A 158 -4.70 4.73 -19.66
C VAL A 158 -3.91 3.92 -18.65
N VAL A 159 -4.08 4.22 -17.36
CA VAL A 159 -3.41 3.55 -16.26
C VAL A 159 -4.40 2.66 -15.50
N ALA A 160 -4.10 1.37 -15.40
CA ALA A 160 -4.74 0.48 -14.46
C ALA A 160 -4.13 0.65 -13.07
N VAL A 161 -4.92 1.07 -12.10
CA VAL A 161 -4.52 1.17 -10.69
C VAL A 161 -5.20 0.06 -9.91
N ILE A 162 -4.41 -0.90 -9.40
CA ILE A 162 -4.91 -2.04 -8.64
C ILE A 162 -4.37 -1.93 -7.22
N ALA A 163 -5.25 -1.65 -6.26
CA ALA A 163 -4.90 -1.37 -4.87
C ALA A 163 -5.25 -2.54 -3.94
N PRO A 164 -4.44 -2.77 -2.87
CA PRO A 164 -4.67 -3.82 -1.90
C PRO A 164 -5.65 -3.37 -0.81
N TRP A 165 -5.94 -4.29 0.10
CA TRP A 165 -6.90 -4.12 1.19
C TRP A 165 -6.31 -3.62 2.52
N ASN A 166 -4.99 -3.62 2.68
CA ASN A 166 -4.38 -3.36 4.00
C ASN A 166 -4.35 -1.87 4.39
N LEU A 167 -4.11 -0.99 3.43
CA LEU A 167 -4.19 0.48 3.55
C LEU A 167 -4.97 1.03 2.35
N PRO A 168 -6.28 0.67 2.22
CA PRO A 168 -7.01 0.78 0.95
C PRO A 168 -7.01 2.18 0.38
N PHE A 169 -7.49 3.16 1.12
CA PHE A 169 -7.60 4.54 0.65
C PHE A 169 -6.23 5.19 0.43
N LEU A 170 -5.30 4.98 1.37
CA LEU A 170 -3.95 5.52 1.29
C LEU A 170 -3.22 5.04 0.03
N LEU A 171 -3.22 3.73 -0.24
CA LEU A 171 -2.48 3.13 -1.36
C LEU A 171 -3.18 3.35 -2.70
N LEU A 172 -4.49 3.42 -2.73
CA LEU A 172 -5.23 3.80 -3.94
C LEU A 172 -4.86 5.22 -4.37
N THR A 173 -4.96 6.18 -3.47
CA THR A 173 -4.69 7.59 -3.76
C THR A 173 -3.22 7.87 -4.04
N TRP A 174 -2.30 7.06 -3.46
CA TRP A 174 -0.86 7.11 -3.72
C TRP A 174 -0.50 6.84 -5.19
N LYS A 175 -1.35 6.11 -5.93
CA LYS A 175 -1.20 5.81 -7.36
C LYS A 175 -2.09 6.69 -8.23
N VAL A 176 -3.32 6.94 -7.82
CA VAL A 176 -4.28 7.76 -8.59
C VAL A 176 -3.81 9.21 -8.70
N ALA A 177 -3.33 9.80 -7.60
CA ALA A 177 -2.96 11.22 -7.58
C ALA A 177 -1.83 11.55 -8.56
N PRO A 178 -0.67 10.86 -8.57
CA PRO A 178 0.39 11.15 -9.54
C PRO A 178 -0.01 10.80 -10.98
N ALA A 179 -0.80 9.73 -11.21
CA ALA A 179 -1.30 9.40 -12.54
C ALA A 179 -2.11 10.54 -13.14
N LEU A 180 -3.07 11.08 -12.37
CA LEU A 180 -3.89 12.23 -12.81
C LEU A 180 -3.07 13.52 -12.92
N ALA A 181 -2.13 13.78 -12.00
CA ALA A 181 -1.26 14.96 -12.08
C ALA A 181 -0.46 15.02 -13.39
N CYS A 182 0.03 13.85 -13.86
CA CYS A 182 0.75 13.70 -15.12
C CYS A 182 -0.19 13.74 -16.35
N GLY A 183 -1.51 13.85 -16.18
CA GLY A 183 -2.47 13.95 -17.27
C GLY A 183 -2.99 12.63 -17.83
N ASN A 184 -2.68 11.51 -17.17
CA ASN A 184 -3.24 10.20 -17.51
C ASN A 184 -4.73 10.12 -17.17
N THR A 185 -5.37 9.08 -17.67
CA THR A 185 -6.67 8.61 -17.19
C THR A 185 -6.52 7.31 -16.44
N VAL A 186 -7.42 7.04 -15.52
CA VAL A 186 -7.31 5.92 -14.58
C VAL A 186 -8.53 5.00 -14.67
N VAL A 187 -8.26 3.70 -14.69
CA VAL A 187 -9.24 2.66 -14.35
C VAL A 187 -8.76 2.03 -13.04
N ALA A 188 -9.45 2.33 -11.95
CA ALA A 188 -9.11 1.87 -10.62
C ALA A 188 -9.86 0.58 -10.28
N LYS A 189 -9.16 -0.40 -9.70
CA LYS A 189 -9.72 -1.60 -9.10
C LYS A 189 -9.22 -1.73 -7.65
N PRO A 190 -10.01 -1.37 -6.65
CA PRO A 190 -9.70 -1.68 -5.25
C PRO A 190 -9.76 -3.19 -5.01
N SER A 191 -9.25 -3.64 -3.86
CA SER A 191 -9.50 -5.00 -3.41
C SER A 191 -10.99 -5.24 -3.21
N GLU A 192 -11.44 -6.45 -3.48
CA GLU A 192 -12.79 -6.94 -3.17
C GLU A 192 -13.14 -6.86 -1.69
N GLU A 193 -12.13 -6.95 -0.82
CA GLU A 193 -12.29 -6.83 0.64
C GLU A 193 -12.56 -5.38 1.09
N THR A 194 -12.20 -4.36 0.29
CA THR A 194 -12.23 -2.95 0.71
C THR A 194 -12.71 -2.00 -0.38
N PRO A 195 -13.96 -2.13 -0.82
CA PRO A 195 -14.50 -1.32 -1.92
C PRO A 195 -14.99 0.07 -1.51
N SER A 196 -15.29 0.28 -0.22
CA SER A 196 -16.10 1.41 0.23
C SER A 196 -15.40 2.76 0.06
N SER A 197 -14.15 2.90 0.53
CA SER A 197 -13.43 4.19 0.42
C SER A 197 -13.09 4.55 -1.02
N ALA A 198 -12.90 3.56 -1.91
CA ALA A 198 -12.74 3.77 -3.35
C ALA A 198 -14.03 4.28 -4.01
N THR A 199 -15.19 3.78 -3.58
CA THR A 199 -16.51 4.25 -4.06
C THR A 199 -16.74 5.70 -3.63
N LEU A 200 -16.44 6.07 -2.38
CA LEU A 200 -16.50 7.46 -1.92
C LEU A 200 -15.54 8.37 -2.70
N LEU A 201 -14.35 7.89 -3.07
CA LEU A 201 -13.44 8.65 -3.92
C LEU A 201 -14.04 8.91 -5.31
N ALA A 202 -14.74 7.92 -5.88
CA ALA A 202 -15.42 8.08 -7.17
C ALA A 202 -16.50 9.19 -7.11
N GLU A 203 -17.27 9.25 -6.02
CA GLU A 203 -18.23 10.32 -5.76
C GLU A 203 -17.53 11.68 -5.67
N VAL A 204 -16.46 11.79 -4.87
CA VAL A 204 -15.68 13.03 -4.70
C VAL A 204 -15.12 13.53 -6.03
N ILE A 205 -14.55 12.66 -6.84
CA ILE A 205 -14.00 13.01 -8.16
C ILE A 205 -15.08 13.61 -9.07
N GLN A 206 -16.28 13.04 -9.05
CA GLN A 206 -17.43 13.53 -9.80
C GLN A 206 -17.93 14.89 -9.25
N GLU A 207 -18.07 15.00 -7.92
CA GLU A 207 -18.54 16.23 -7.23
C GLU A 207 -17.64 17.45 -7.50
N VAL A 208 -16.32 17.26 -7.63
CA VAL A 208 -15.38 18.35 -7.90
C VAL A 208 -15.26 18.72 -9.39
N GLY A 209 -15.96 18.00 -10.25
CA GLY A 209 -16.04 18.29 -11.67
C GLY A 209 -14.83 17.79 -12.50
N VAL A 210 -14.16 16.74 -12.10
CA VAL A 210 -13.22 16.02 -12.97
C VAL A 210 -14.00 15.48 -14.17
N PRO A 211 -13.56 15.71 -15.42
CA PRO A 211 -14.32 15.31 -16.60
C PRO A 211 -14.64 13.81 -16.62
N PRO A 212 -15.83 13.41 -17.12
CA PRO A 212 -16.23 12.01 -17.28
C PRO A 212 -15.18 11.19 -18.00
N GLY A 213 -14.96 9.94 -17.53
CA GLY A 213 -14.00 9.01 -18.10
C GLY A 213 -12.54 9.21 -17.65
N VAL A 214 -12.19 10.31 -17.01
CA VAL A 214 -10.82 10.55 -16.50
C VAL A 214 -10.48 9.59 -15.36
N PHE A 215 -11.43 9.35 -14.48
CA PHE A 215 -11.37 8.34 -13.45
C PHE A 215 -12.55 7.40 -13.61
N ASN A 216 -12.27 6.11 -13.69
CA ASN A 216 -13.25 5.06 -13.72
C ASN A 216 -12.96 4.08 -12.57
N LEU A 217 -14.00 3.51 -11.99
CA LEU A 217 -13.90 2.56 -10.89
C LEU A 217 -14.61 1.26 -11.29
N VAL A 218 -13.89 0.15 -11.25
CA VAL A 218 -14.44 -1.18 -11.46
C VAL A 218 -14.18 -2.05 -10.22
N HIS A 219 -15.20 -2.73 -9.74
CA HIS A 219 -15.07 -3.68 -8.64
C HIS A 219 -15.02 -5.10 -9.18
N GLY A 220 -14.44 -6.01 -8.41
CA GLY A 220 -14.34 -7.44 -8.73
C GLY A 220 -13.06 -8.05 -8.20
N SER A 221 -12.97 -9.36 -8.31
CA SER A 221 -11.80 -10.15 -7.91
C SER A 221 -10.65 -10.02 -8.93
N GLY A 222 -9.56 -10.75 -8.67
CA GLY A 222 -8.40 -10.85 -9.56
C GLY A 222 -8.62 -11.84 -10.71
N PRO A 223 -8.26 -13.14 -10.53
CA PRO A 223 -8.36 -14.15 -11.59
C PRO A 223 -9.80 -14.41 -12.03
N GLY A 224 -10.03 -14.50 -13.35
CA GLY A 224 -11.35 -14.77 -13.94
C GLY A 224 -12.36 -13.63 -13.80
N SER A 225 -11.96 -12.45 -13.32
CA SER A 225 -12.83 -11.31 -13.03
C SER A 225 -12.22 -10.00 -13.51
N ALA A 226 -12.71 -8.87 -12.98
CA ALA A 226 -12.30 -7.52 -13.40
C ALA A 226 -10.78 -7.28 -13.38
N GLY A 227 -10.05 -7.86 -12.41
CA GLY A 227 -8.60 -7.67 -12.29
C GLY A 227 -7.87 -8.27 -13.50
N GLU A 228 -8.16 -9.50 -13.87
CA GLU A 228 -7.53 -10.14 -15.04
C GLU A 228 -7.94 -9.46 -16.34
N ALA A 229 -9.22 -9.12 -16.50
CA ALA A 229 -9.72 -8.41 -17.68
C ALA A 229 -8.98 -7.06 -17.86
N LEU A 230 -8.80 -6.30 -16.78
CA LEU A 230 -8.11 -5.01 -16.82
C LEU A 230 -6.62 -5.16 -17.16
N VAL A 231 -5.93 -6.14 -16.55
CA VAL A 231 -4.50 -6.39 -16.79
C VAL A 231 -4.23 -6.81 -18.24
N ARG A 232 -5.09 -7.65 -18.81
CA ARG A 232 -4.95 -8.15 -20.18
C ARG A 232 -5.43 -7.18 -21.24
N HIS A 233 -6.15 -6.14 -20.88
CA HIS A 233 -6.78 -5.23 -21.84
C HIS A 233 -5.73 -4.55 -22.73
N PRO A 234 -5.82 -4.64 -24.08
CA PRO A 234 -4.78 -4.14 -24.99
C PRO A 234 -4.59 -2.61 -24.91
N ASP A 235 -5.66 -1.89 -24.57
CA ASP A 235 -5.69 -0.43 -24.50
C ASP A 235 -5.27 0.15 -23.14
N VAL A 236 -4.84 -0.67 -22.19
CA VAL A 236 -4.17 -0.24 -20.97
C VAL A 236 -2.68 -0.07 -21.24
N ASN A 237 -2.13 1.11 -20.95
CA ASN A 237 -0.74 1.47 -21.24
C ASN A 237 0.20 1.16 -20.08
N ALA A 238 -0.26 1.35 -18.85
CA ALA A 238 0.54 1.11 -17.65
C ALA A 238 -0.29 0.46 -16.54
N ILE A 239 0.38 -0.32 -15.69
CA ILE A 239 -0.23 -0.96 -14.52
C ILE A 239 0.57 -0.56 -13.28
N ALA A 240 -0.11 0.09 -12.34
CA ALA A 240 0.41 0.38 -11.00
C ALA A 240 -0.30 -0.55 -10.01
N PHE A 241 0.44 -1.49 -9.43
CA PHE A 241 -0.09 -2.54 -8.56
C PHE A 241 0.60 -2.54 -7.20
N THR A 242 -0.17 -2.74 -6.15
CA THR A 242 0.33 -3.13 -4.82
C THR A 242 -0.40 -4.38 -4.37
N GLY A 243 0.34 -5.39 -3.91
CA GLY A 243 -0.23 -6.63 -3.43
C GLY A 243 0.81 -7.74 -3.23
N GLU A 244 0.36 -8.99 -3.26
CA GLU A 244 1.20 -10.16 -3.07
C GLU A 244 2.15 -10.39 -4.27
N SER A 245 3.38 -10.88 -4.00
CA SER A 245 4.40 -11.12 -5.03
C SER A 245 3.96 -12.15 -6.07
N ALA A 246 3.17 -13.15 -5.69
CA ALA A 246 2.61 -14.14 -6.62
C ALA A 246 1.65 -13.48 -7.64
N THR A 247 0.79 -12.58 -7.18
CA THR A 247 -0.11 -11.80 -8.04
C THR A 247 0.68 -10.85 -8.94
N GLY A 248 1.70 -10.16 -8.42
CA GLY A 248 2.59 -9.33 -9.23
C GLY A 248 3.25 -10.10 -10.36
N THR A 249 3.73 -11.32 -10.07
CA THR A 249 4.29 -12.22 -11.10
C THR A 249 3.26 -12.60 -12.17
N ALA A 250 2.01 -12.88 -11.79
CA ALA A 250 0.94 -13.20 -12.73
C ALA A 250 0.59 -11.99 -13.63
N ILE A 251 0.52 -10.79 -13.04
CA ILE A 251 0.31 -9.53 -13.76
C ILE A 251 1.44 -9.28 -14.77
N MET A 252 2.70 -9.44 -14.35
CA MET A 252 3.86 -9.25 -15.22
C MET A 252 3.81 -10.17 -16.46
N LYS A 253 3.51 -11.46 -16.25
CA LYS A 253 3.35 -12.42 -17.33
C LYS A 253 2.24 -12.01 -18.31
N SER A 254 1.09 -11.57 -17.78
CA SER A 254 -0.05 -11.15 -18.60
C SER A 254 0.18 -9.82 -19.33
N ALA A 255 0.99 -8.94 -18.79
CA ALA A 255 1.30 -7.62 -19.38
C ALA A 255 2.37 -7.68 -20.46
N ALA A 256 3.15 -8.75 -20.53
CA ALA A 256 4.30 -8.90 -21.43
C ALA A 256 3.90 -8.77 -22.92
N ASP A 257 2.78 -9.36 -23.32
CA ASP A 257 2.32 -9.37 -24.73
C ASP A 257 2.05 -7.96 -25.28
N SER A 258 1.78 -6.98 -24.42
CA SER A 258 1.46 -5.59 -24.78
C SER A 258 2.54 -4.60 -24.39
N VAL A 259 3.66 -5.06 -23.83
CA VAL A 259 4.80 -4.23 -23.37
C VAL A 259 4.35 -3.08 -22.46
N LYS A 260 3.40 -3.36 -21.54
CA LYS A 260 2.88 -2.36 -20.62
C LYS A 260 3.95 -1.91 -19.63
N ALA A 261 3.97 -0.62 -19.30
CA ALA A 261 4.78 -0.12 -18.19
C ALA A 261 4.26 -0.66 -16.84
N LEU A 262 5.16 -1.14 -15.97
CA LEU A 262 4.80 -1.77 -14.70
C LEU A 262 5.49 -1.05 -13.53
N SER A 263 4.70 -0.72 -12.49
CA SER A 263 5.19 -0.30 -11.18
C SER A 263 4.55 -1.19 -10.12
N PHE A 264 5.37 -1.95 -9.41
CA PHE A 264 4.91 -2.94 -8.44
C PHE A 264 5.48 -2.66 -7.05
N GLU A 265 4.59 -2.59 -6.07
CA GLU A 265 4.88 -2.63 -4.65
C GLU A 265 4.36 -3.97 -4.12
N LEU A 266 5.27 -4.84 -3.68
CA LEU A 266 4.95 -6.22 -3.35
C LEU A 266 5.28 -6.52 -1.88
N GLY A 267 5.21 -7.79 -1.52
CA GLY A 267 5.45 -8.27 -0.16
C GLY A 267 6.86 -8.01 0.35
N GLY A 268 7.04 -8.24 1.64
CA GLY A 268 8.32 -8.10 2.33
C GLY A 268 8.50 -9.15 3.43
N LYS A 269 9.76 -9.42 3.78
CA LYS A 269 10.14 -10.19 4.96
C LYS A 269 11.19 -9.39 5.72
N ASN A 270 10.76 -8.20 6.16
CA ASN A 270 11.66 -7.16 6.62
C ASN A 270 12.34 -7.52 7.95
N ALA A 271 13.57 -7.03 8.10
CA ALA A 271 14.36 -7.22 9.30
C ALA A 271 14.43 -5.93 10.15
N ALA A 272 14.34 -6.09 11.47
CA ALA A 272 14.76 -5.09 12.44
C ALA A 272 16.05 -5.57 13.09
N LEU A 273 17.09 -4.72 13.09
CA LEU A 273 18.40 -4.96 13.73
C LEU A 273 18.50 -4.10 14.98
N VAL A 274 18.66 -4.70 16.15
CA VAL A 274 18.77 -4.01 17.44
C VAL A 274 20.16 -4.25 18.02
N PHE A 275 21.03 -3.25 17.94
CA PHE A 275 22.37 -3.32 18.53
C PHE A 275 22.34 -3.01 20.02
N ALA A 276 23.34 -3.51 20.76
CA ALA A 276 23.40 -3.38 22.22
C ALA A 276 23.54 -1.91 22.69
N ASP A 277 24.05 -1.03 21.82
CA ASP A 277 24.18 0.41 22.06
C ASP A 277 22.92 1.22 21.73
N ALA A 278 21.85 0.58 21.27
CA ALA A 278 20.60 1.27 20.97
C ALA A 278 19.94 1.87 22.22
N ASP A 279 19.21 2.97 22.03
CA ASP A 279 18.25 3.38 23.05
C ASP A 279 17.21 2.27 23.22
N PHE A 280 17.26 1.59 24.36
CA PHE A 280 16.44 0.40 24.62
C PHE A 280 14.94 0.66 24.50
N ASP A 281 14.46 1.73 25.13
CA ASP A 281 13.03 2.02 25.16
C ASP A 281 12.50 2.48 23.80
N ALA A 282 13.28 3.27 23.08
CA ALA A 282 12.96 3.68 21.71
C ALA A 282 12.96 2.48 20.74
N ALA A 283 13.98 1.61 20.81
CA ALA A 283 14.07 0.42 20.00
C ALA A 283 12.91 -0.56 20.28
N LEU A 284 12.57 -0.76 21.55
CA LEU A 284 11.46 -1.61 21.96
C LEU A 284 10.11 -1.06 21.49
N ALA A 285 9.86 0.23 21.67
CA ALA A 285 8.63 0.89 21.21
C ALA A 285 8.51 0.87 19.69
N GLY A 286 9.61 1.14 18.98
CA GLY A 286 9.65 1.11 17.52
C GLY A 286 9.48 -0.30 16.96
N THR A 287 10.05 -1.32 17.60
CA THR A 287 9.86 -2.72 17.23
C THR A 287 8.40 -3.16 17.45
N MET A 288 7.79 -2.79 18.57
CA MET A 288 6.36 -3.02 18.80
C MET A 288 5.50 -2.43 17.67
N ARG A 289 5.77 -1.19 17.27
CA ARG A 289 5.07 -0.57 16.13
C ARG A 289 5.34 -1.32 14.84
N SER A 290 6.59 -1.66 14.55
CA SER A 290 6.96 -2.29 13.28
C SER A 290 6.42 -3.72 13.14
N VAL A 291 6.12 -4.42 14.22
CA VAL A 291 5.58 -5.78 14.19
C VAL A 291 4.05 -5.78 14.20
N PHE A 292 3.42 -4.96 15.05
CA PHE A 292 2.00 -5.10 15.38
C PHE A 292 1.07 -4.02 14.80
N SER A 293 1.61 -2.97 14.16
CA SER A 293 0.76 -1.96 13.50
C SER A 293 -0.15 -2.60 12.46
N ASN A 294 -1.41 -2.16 12.42
CA ASN A 294 -2.44 -2.71 11.53
C ASN A 294 -2.58 -4.24 11.62
N CYS A 295 -2.44 -4.79 12.83
CA CYS A 295 -2.44 -6.26 13.04
C CYS A 295 -1.34 -6.97 12.20
N GLY A 296 -0.15 -6.35 12.04
CA GLY A 296 0.94 -6.87 11.23
C GLY A 296 0.70 -6.84 9.70
N GLN A 297 -0.39 -6.22 9.25
CA GLN A 297 -0.80 -6.20 7.85
C GLN A 297 -0.24 -4.98 7.10
N VAL A 298 1.03 -4.69 7.28
CA VAL A 298 1.75 -3.65 6.51
C VAL A 298 2.95 -4.30 5.85
N CYS A 299 3.12 -4.11 4.55
CA CYS A 299 4.24 -4.66 3.79
C CYS A 299 5.62 -4.30 4.37
N LEU A 300 5.68 -3.25 5.20
CA LEU A 300 6.86 -2.75 5.88
C LEU A 300 7.07 -3.37 7.27
N CYS A 301 6.14 -4.19 7.78
CA CYS A 301 6.25 -4.80 9.11
C CYS A 301 7.50 -5.65 9.24
N SER A 302 8.15 -5.59 10.42
CA SER A 302 9.33 -6.38 10.73
C SER A 302 8.90 -7.76 11.24
N GLU A 303 8.84 -8.74 10.35
CA GLU A 303 8.56 -10.13 10.72
C GLU A 303 9.80 -10.88 11.24
N ARG A 304 11.01 -10.30 11.05
CA ARG A 304 12.28 -10.80 11.55
C ARG A 304 12.93 -9.74 12.44
N VAL A 305 13.20 -10.07 13.70
CA VAL A 305 13.82 -9.17 14.66
C VAL A 305 15.13 -9.82 15.14
N TYR A 306 16.25 -9.20 14.81
CA TYR A 306 17.57 -9.64 15.21
C TYR A 306 18.11 -8.71 16.29
N VAL A 307 18.54 -9.28 17.43
CA VAL A 307 18.96 -8.51 18.59
C VAL A 307 20.38 -8.93 18.99
N GLU A 308 21.28 -7.97 19.18
CA GLU A 308 22.66 -8.27 19.63
C GLU A 308 22.65 -9.04 20.95
N ARG A 309 23.43 -10.13 21.04
CA ARG A 309 23.36 -11.13 22.11
C ARG A 309 23.33 -10.57 23.54
N PRO A 310 24.14 -9.57 23.93
CA PRO A 310 24.09 -9.03 25.28
C PRO A 310 22.72 -8.43 25.69
N LEU A 311 21.91 -8.05 24.69
CA LEU A 311 20.59 -7.43 24.90
C LEU A 311 19.45 -8.41 24.71
N PHE A 312 19.69 -9.57 24.08
CA PHE A 312 18.68 -10.46 23.51
C PHE A 312 17.60 -10.89 24.51
N GLU A 313 17.97 -11.52 25.63
CA GLU A 313 16.97 -12.06 26.57
C GLU A 313 16.11 -10.92 27.17
N ARG A 314 16.75 -9.83 27.62
CA ARG A 314 16.02 -8.67 28.15
C ARG A 314 15.08 -8.06 27.14
N PHE A 315 15.51 -7.95 25.87
CA PHE A 315 14.69 -7.37 24.80
C PHE A 315 13.51 -8.28 24.47
N LEU A 316 13.73 -9.58 24.33
CA LEU A 316 12.70 -10.58 24.06
C LEU A 316 11.64 -10.62 25.16
N GLU A 317 12.03 -10.67 26.43
CA GLU A 317 11.11 -10.65 27.56
C GLU A 317 10.26 -9.36 27.59
N SER A 318 10.90 -8.21 27.37
CA SER A 318 10.23 -6.92 27.34
C SER A 318 9.26 -6.79 26.16
N LEU A 319 9.67 -7.27 24.98
CA LEU A 319 8.82 -7.28 23.77
C LEU A 319 7.60 -8.17 24.00
N ALA A 320 7.79 -9.37 24.55
CA ALA A 320 6.71 -10.30 24.86
C ALA A 320 5.76 -9.75 25.93
N ALA A 321 6.28 -9.09 26.94
CA ALA A 321 5.44 -8.44 27.97
C ALA A 321 4.56 -7.35 27.37
N ARG A 322 5.12 -6.48 26.50
CA ARG A 322 4.36 -5.44 25.81
C ARG A 322 3.35 -6.02 24.83
N ALA A 323 3.70 -7.09 24.09
CA ALA A 323 2.79 -7.76 23.17
C ALA A 323 1.57 -8.37 23.89
N ARG A 324 1.78 -9.01 25.06
CA ARG A 324 0.69 -9.53 25.90
C ARG A 324 -0.23 -8.44 26.44
N ALA A 325 0.29 -7.22 26.63
CA ALA A 325 -0.47 -6.08 27.13
C ALA A 325 -1.29 -5.36 26.07
N LEU A 326 -1.10 -5.66 24.78
CA LEU A 326 -1.89 -5.08 23.71
C LEU A 326 -3.38 -5.43 23.88
N LYS A 327 -4.21 -4.40 23.93
CA LYS A 327 -5.66 -4.53 23.96
C LYS A 327 -6.16 -4.86 22.54
N ILE A 328 -6.69 -6.07 22.37
CA ILE A 328 -7.32 -6.50 21.11
C ILE A 328 -8.81 -6.17 21.18
N GLY A 329 -9.37 -5.58 20.12
CA GLY A 329 -10.78 -5.23 20.13
C GLY A 329 -11.27 -4.53 18.88
N GLY A 330 -12.52 -4.12 18.88
CA GLY A 330 -13.17 -3.40 17.80
C GLY A 330 -12.64 -1.97 17.64
N PRO A 331 -13.03 -1.32 16.53
CA PRO A 331 -12.52 0.00 16.13
C PRO A 331 -12.72 1.10 17.17
N TYR A 332 -13.82 1.02 17.92
CA TYR A 332 -14.25 2.04 18.88
C TYR A 332 -14.04 1.65 20.35
N ASP A 333 -13.41 0.51 20.61
CA ASP A 333 -13.21 -0.04 21.96
C ASP A 333 -12.00 0.56 22.69
N GLY A 334 -11.30 1.52 22.07
CA GLY A 334 -10.00 2.00 22.56
C GLY A 334 -8.95 0.88 22.52
N ALA A 335 -9.04 0.02 21.51
CA ALA A 335 -8.11 -1.08 21.27
C ALA A 335 -6.81 -0.59 20.62
N ASP A 336 -5.71 -1.28 20.93
CA ASP A 336 -4.40 -1.08 20.30
C ASP A 336 -4.31 -1.80 18.96
N MET A 337 -5.00 -2.94 18.83
CA MET A 337 -4.95 -3.82 17.66
C MET A 337 -6.36 -4.31 17.29
N GLY A 338 -6.74 -4.12 16.02
CA GLY A 338 -7.97 -4.64 15.41
C GLY A 338 -7.82 -6.06 14.88
N PRO A 339 -8.81 -6.55 14.09
CA PRO A 339 -8.75 -7.86 13.46
C PRO A 339 -7.83 -7.89 12.23
N LEU A 340 -7.56 -9.07 11.70
CA LEU A 340 -7.14 -9.29 10.32
C LEU A 340 -8.28 -8.98 9.36
N ILE A 341 -7.95 -8.80 8.08
CA ILE A 341 -8.95 -8.38 7.05
C ILE A 341 -10.08 -9.38 6.85
N SER A 342 -9.83 -10.66 7.00
CA SER A 342 -10.83 -11.70 6.80
C SER A 342 -10.51 -12.98 7.59
N ARG A 343 -11.51 -13.85 7.73
CA ARG A 343 -11.31 -15.16 8.36
C ARG A 343 -10.36 -16.03 7.55
N SER A 344 -10.42 -15.99 6.23
CA SER A 344 -9.51 -16.76 5.38
C SER A 344 -8.05 -16.33 5.60
N HIS A 345 -7.80 -15.05 5.74
CA HIS A 345 -6.48 -14.53 6.07
C HIS A 345 -6.05 -14.91 7.50
N ARG A 346 -6.96 -14.87 8.47
CA ARG A 346 -6.70 -15.38 9.82
C ARG A 346 -6.29 -16.85 9.80
N ASP A 347 -6.99 -17.68 9.04
CA ASP A 347 -6.69 -19.10 8.94
C ASP A 347 -5.33 -19.35 8.27
N LYS A 348 -4.94 -18.53 7.28
CA LYS A 348 -3.58 -18.50 6.73
C LYS A 348 -2.55 -18.19 7.83
N VAL A 349 -2.72 -17.13 8.60
CA VAL A 349 -1.78 -16.75 9.68
C VAL A 349 -1.70 -17.84 10.75
N LEU A 350 -2.82 -18.39 11.18
CA LEU A 350 -2.85 -19.53 12.13
C LEU A 350 -2.13 -20.76 11.59
N SER A 351 -2.13 -20.97 10.27
CA SER A 351 -1.37 -22.08 9.67
C SER A 351 0.14 -21.91 9.88
N TYR A 352 0.66 -20.68 9.85
CA TYR A 352 2.06 -20.40 10.17
C TYR A 352 2.36 -20.54 11.66
N TYR A 353 1.43 -20.23 12.57
CA TYR A 353 1.62 -20.49 14.00
C TYR A 353 1.75 -21.99 14.29
N ARG A 354 0.96 -22.83 13.58
CA ARG A 354 1.10 -24.28 13.64
C ARG A 354 2.42 -24.76 13.01
N LEU A 355 2.78 -24.19 11.85
CA LEU A 355 4.03 -24.50 11.16
C LEU A 355 5.24 -24.16 12.01
N ALA A 356 5.27 -23.05 12.71
CA ALA A 356 6.36 -22.65 13.60
C ALA A 356 6.63 -23.73 14.67
N ARG A 357 5.57 -24.30 15.28
CA ARG A 357 5.73 -25.43 16.22
C ARG A 357 6.29 -26.67 15.55
N THR A 358 5.87 -26.97 14.32
CA THR A 358 6.40 -28.10 13.53
C THR A 358 7.88 -27.88 13.17
N GLU A 359 8.27 -26.65 12.89
CA GLU A 359 9.65 -26.24 12.62
C GLU A 359 10.49 -26.06 13.91
N ARG A 360 9.97 -26.52 15.06
CA ARG A 360 10.60 -26.48 16.39
C ARG A 360 10.80 -25.08 16.97
N GLY A 361 10.07 -24.08 16.48
CA GLY A 361 10.02 -22.76 17.08
C GLY A 361 9.23 -22.78 18.38
N GLU A 362 9.68 -21.99 19.36
CA GLU A 362 8.99 -21.74 20.61
C GLU A 362 8.12 -20.48 20.46
N ILE A 363 6.82 -20.60 20.72
CA ILE A 363 5.93 -19.45 20.82
C ILE A 363 6.06 -18.84 22.22
N VAL A 364 6.69 -17.68 22.29
CA VAL A 364 6.97 -16.96 23.54
C VAL A 364 5.70 -16.28 24.08
N CYS A 365 4.85 -15.77 23.17
CA CYS A 365 3.51 -15.24 23.52
C CYS A 365 2.55 -15.37 22.34
N GLY A 366 1.25 -15.34 22.62
CA GLY A 366 0.20 -15.46 21.63
C GLY A 366 0.06 -16.86 21.04
N GLY A 367 -0.18 -16.95 19.74
CA GLY A 367 -0.29 -18.22 19.00
C GLY A 367 -1.71 -18.77 18.93
N GLY A 368 -2.72 -17.99 19.29
CA GLY A 368 -4.12 -18.38 19.34
C GLY A 368 -5.08 -17.31 18.81
N VAL A 369 -6.34 -17.49 19.13
CA VAL A 369 -7.45 -16.59 18.84
C VAL A 369 -8.02 -16.11 20.18
N PRO A 370 -8.20 -14.79 20.37
CA PRO A 370 -8.82 -14.29 21.60
C PRO A 370 -10.29 -14.69 21.67
N ALA A 371 -10.80 -14.89 22.89
CA ALA A 371 -12.22 -15.11 23.16
C ALA A 371 -12.81 -13.86 23.80
N PHE A 372 -13.87 -13.31 23.22
CA PHE A 372 -14.56 -12.12 23.68
C PHE A 372 -15.87 -12.46 24.41
N GLY A 373 -16.51 -13.58 24.07
CA GLY A 373 -17.83 -13.97 24.57
C GLY A 373 -18.98 -13.20 23.94
N ASP A 374 -18.75 -12.57 22.78
CA ASP A 374 -19.75 -11.80 22.03
C ASP A 374 -19.60 -11.99 20.50
N GLU A 375 -20.25 -11.13 19.70
CA GLU A 375 -20.22 -11.23 18.24
C GLU A 375 -18.83 -11.16 17.62
N ARG A 376 -17.83 -10.61 18.32
CA ARG A 376 -16.44 -10.55 17.89
C ARG A 376 -15.78 -11.93 17.76
N ASP A 377 -16.28 -12.93 18.46
CA ASP A 377 -15.84 -14.33 18.29
C ASP A 377 -16.08 -14.84 16.86
N GLY A 378 -17.06 -14.24 16.19
CA GLY A 378 -17.33 -14.42 14.76
C GLY A 378 -16.34 -13.68 13.83
N GLY A 379 -15.50 -12.79 14.35
CA GLY A 379 -14.58 -11.96 13.59
C GLY A 379 -13.26 -12.62 13.21
N ALA A 380 -12.36 -11.82 12.66
CA ALA A 380 -11.05 -12.28 12.20
C ALA A 380 -9.92 -11.92 13.18
N PHE A 381 -10.20 -11.87 14.46
CA PHE A 381 -9.21 -11.54 15.48
C PHE A 381 -8.18 -12.66 15.67
N ILE A 382 -6.95 -12.27 16.05
CA ILE A 382 -5.82 -13.15 16.30
C ILE A 382 -4.92 -12.54 17.38
N GLU A 383 -4.20 -13.37 18.13
CA GLU A 383 -3.28 -12.89 19.16
C GLU A 383 -1.94 -12.42 18.57
N PRO A 384 -1.35 -11.31 19.09
CA PRO A 384 0.01 -10.90 18.74
C PRO A 384 0.99 -11.98 19.18
N THR A 385 1.86 -12.40 18.26
CA THR A 385 2.65 -13.60 18.41
C THR A 385 4.13 -13.35 18.24
N ILE A 386 4.94 -13.87 19.16
CA ILE A 386 6.39 -13.81 19.10
C ILE A 386 6.92 -15.24 19.14
N ILE A 387 7.81 -15.55 18.21
CA ILE A 387 8.43 -16.86 18.03
C ILE A 387 9.93 -16.71 18.20
N ARG A 388 10.59 -17.71 18.85
CA ARG A 388 12.05 -17.83 18.90
C ARG A 388 12.50 -19.22 18.52
N GLY A 389 13.80 -19.39 18.26
CA GLY A 389 14.44 -20.69 18.08
C GLY A 389 14.17 -21.38 16.75
N LEU A 390 13.59 -20.68 15.76
CA LEU A 390 13.50 -21.20 14.39
C LEU A 390 14.89 -21.17 13.72
N ALA A 391 15.16 -22.15 12.88
CA ALA A 391 16.30 -22.13 11.99
C ALA A 391 16.12 -21.03 10.92
N GLU A 392 17.23 -20.44 10.44
CA GLU A 392 17.16 -19.34 9.48
C GLU A 392 16.57 -19.75 8.12
N ASP A 393 16.59 -21.02 7.75
CA ASP A 393 15.96 -21.57 6.54
C ASP A 393 14.50 -22.01 6.74
N ALA A 394 13.97 -21.91 7.96
CA ALA A 394 12.57 -22.21 8.25
C ALA A 394 11.62 -21.36 7.41
N ARG A 395 10.52 -21.95 6.94
CA ARG A 395 9.51 -21.24 6.13
C ARG A 395 8.93 -20.03 6.86
N CYS A 396 8.71 -20.15 8.17
CA CYS A 396 8.25 -19.02 8.99
C CYS A 396 9.23 -17.82 9.00
N VAL A 397 10.53 -18.06 8.76
CA VAL A 397 11.56 -17.01 8.66
C VAL A 397 11.70 -16.48 7.23
N LYS A 398 11.41 -17.30 6.21
CA LYS A 398 11.61 -16.95 4.80
C LYS A 398 10.37 -16.44 4.08
N GLU A 399 9.18 -16.90 4.48
CA GLU A 399 7.92 -16.54 3.81
C GLU A 399 7.19 -15.41 4.54
N GLU A 400 6.55 -14.51 3.79
CA GLU A 400 5.73 -13.44 4.34
C GLU A 400 4.43 -13.98 4.93
N ILE A 401 4.20 -13.75 6.21
CA ILE A 401 3.01 -14.20 6.94
C ILE A 401 1.88 -13.19 6.84
N PHE A 402 2.23 -11.91 6.93
CA PHE A 402 1.33 -10.76 6.84
C PHE A 402 0.29 -10.72 7.99
N GLY A 403 0.77 -10.95 9.20
CA GLY A 403 -0.01 -10.95 10.44
C GLY A 403 0.80 -10.43 11.62
N PRO A 404 0.20 -10.34 12.81
CA PRO A 404 0.86 -9.77 14.00
C PRO A 404 1.86 -10.78 14.61
N VAL A 405 2.93 -11.07 13.87
CA VAL A 405 3.91 -12.09 14.24
C VAL A 405 5.32 -11.68 13.84
N CYS A 406 6.29 -11.97 14.72
CA CYS A 406 7.70 -11.93 14.38
C CYS A 406 8.47 -13.11 14.94
N HIS A 407 9.56 -13.45 14.26
CA HIS A 407 10.65 -14.30 14.78
C HIS A 407 11.71 -13.40 15.39
N VAL A 408 12.16 -13.72 16.60
CA VAL A 408 13.23 -13.00 17.30
C VAL A 408 14.42 -13.93 17.50
N ALA A 409 15.61 -13.50 17.01
CA ALA A 409 16.84 -14.28 17.10
C ALA A 409 18.02 -13.40 17.52
N PRO A 410 19.05 -13.94 18.21
CA PRO A 410 20.25 -13.20 18.53
C PRO A 410 21.21 -13.15 17.33
N PHE A 411 22.11 -12.15 17.35
CA PHE A 411 23.34 -12.11 16.53
C PHE A 411 24.54 -11.70 17.39
N ASP A 412 25.75 -12.01 16.92
CA ASP A 412 27.00 -11.77 17.67
C ASP A 412 27.84 -10.65 17.09
N THR A 413 27.81 -10.41 15.79
CA THR A 413 28.60 -9.37 15.10
C THR A 413 27.77 -8.56 14.13
N GLU A 414 28.27 -7.37 13.79
CA GLU A 414 27.65 -6.50 12.81
C GLU A 414 27.52 -7.16 11.43
N GLU A 415 28.57 -7.89 11.01
CA GLU A 415 28.59 -8.62 9.75
C GLU A 415 27.53 -9.73 9.71
N GLU A 416 27.35 -10.42 10.84
CA GLU A 416 26.29 -11.41 10.98
C GLU A 416 24.91 -10.79 10.89
N ALA A 417 24.66 -9.68 11.57
CA ALA A 417 23.40 -8.95 11.52
C ALA A 417 23.03 -8.55 10.08
N VAL A 418 24.00 -8.00 9.33
CA VAL A 418 23.82 -7.62 7.93
C VAL A 418 23.53 -8.84 7.06
N ARG A 419 24.28 -9.95 7.24
CA ARG A 419 24.06 -11.19 6.51
C ARG A 419 22.68 -11.75 6.74
N LEU A 420 22.23 -11.84 8.01
CA LEU A 420 20.91 -12.33 8.39
C LEU A 420 19.79 -11.44 7.82
N ALA A 421 19.93 -10.12 7.90
CA ALA A 421 18.95 -9.18 7.35
C ALA A 421 18.76 -9.36 5.83
N ASN A 422 19.86 -9.53 5.09
CA ASN A 422 19.87 -9.65 3.63
C ASN A 422 19.49 -11.05 3.12
N ASP A 423 19.52 -12.08 3.99
CA ASP A 423 19.19 -13.46 3.64
C ASP A 423 17.67 -13.67 3.48
N SER A 424 17.16 -13.01 2.44
CA SER A 424 15.76 -13.03 2.05
C SER A 424 15.61 -12.87 0.54
N ARG A 425 14.59 -13.50 -0.02
CA ARG A 425 14.17 -13.27 -1.41
C ARG A 425 13.49 -11.90 -1.59
N TYR A 426 13.09 -11.27 -0.49
CA TYR A 426 12.47 -9.95 -0.44
C TYR A 426 13.52 -8.86 -0.15
N GLY A 427 13.15 -7.63 -0.40
CA GLY A 427 14.00 -6.48 -0.14
C GLY A 427 13.20 -5.17 -0.12
N LEU A 428 12.17 -5.10 0.75
CA LEU A 428 11.34 -3.88 0.82
C LEU A 428 11.92 -2.88 1.82
N ALA A 429 12.05 -3.27 3.08
CA ALA A 429 12.48 -2.36 4.14
C ALA A 429 13.34 -3.05 5.21
N ALA A 430 14.10 -2.22 5.96
CA ALA A 430 14.77 -2.62 7.18
C ALA A 430 14.72 -1.49 8.22
N ALA A 431 14.78 -1.84 9.51
CA ALA A 431 14.95 -0.91 10.61
C ALA A 431 16.25 -1.23 11.36
N VAL A 432 17.04 -0.20 11.69
CA VAL A 432 18.33 -0.34 12.38
C VAL A 432 18.31 0.53 13.64
N TRP A 433 18.57 -0.07 14.78
CA TRP A 433 18.56 0.59 16.08
C TRP A 433 19.97 0.62 16.67
N THR A 434 20.60 1.79 16.75
CA THR A 434 21.95 2.01 17.28
C THR A 434 22.17 3.48 17.64
N SER A 435 22.93 3.77 18.67
CA SER A 435 23.38 5.13 19.00
C SER A 435 24.64 5.55 18.24
N SER A 436 25.32 4.62 17.58
CA SER A 436 26.53 4.89 16.81
C SER A 436 26.20 5.42 15.42
N LEU A 437 26.49 6.70 15.16
CA LEU A 437 26.31 7.32 13.85
C LEU A 437 27.09 6.59 12.74
N GLN A 438 28.32 6.16 13.03
CA GLN A 438 29.17 5.44 12.08
C GLN A 438 28.56 4.09 11.72
N ARG A 439 28.08 3.34 12.72
CA ARG A 439 27.37 2.06 12.50
C ARG A 439 26.10 2.27 11.69
N ALA A 440 25.30 3.27 12.05
CA ALA A 440 24.07 3.61 11.35
C ALA A 440 24.28 3.76 9.85
N HIS A 441 25.26 4.56 9.44
CA HIS A 441 25.59 4.75 8.03
C HIS A 441 26.18 3.49 7.37
N ARG A 442 27.07 2.77 8.06
CA ARG A 442 27.72 1.58 7.51
C ARG A 442 26.75 0.44 7.30
N VAL A 443 25.90 0.15 8.29
CA VAL A 443 24.90 -0.92 8.22
C VAL A 443 23.81 -0.56 7.20
N ALA A 444 23.24 0.64 7.26
CA ALA A 444 22.17 1.04 6.35
C ALA A 444 22.56 0.93 4.87
N ARG A 445 23.83 1.25 4.52
CA ARG A 445 24.34 1.13 3.14
C ARG A 445 24.52 -0.30 2.66
N GLN A 446 24.61 -1.27 3.56
CA GLN A 446 24.77 -2.69 3.24
C GLN A 446 23.42 -3.43 3.15
N MET A 447 22.29 -2.78 3.51
CA MET A 447 20.98 -3.41 3.40
C MET A 447 20.56 -3.54 1.94
N GLU A 448 20.18 -4.73 1.54
CA GLU A 448 19.63 -5.04 0.20
C GLU A 448 18.12 -4.80 0.15
N VAL A 449 17.70 -3.60 0.51
CA VAL A 449 16.30 -3.18 0.58
C VAL A 449 16.11 -1.82 -0.10
N GLY A 450 14.86 -1.47 -0.39
CA GLY A 450 14.55 -0.16 -0.95
C GLY A 450 14.49 0.96 0.08
N ILE A 451 14.26 0.63 1.37
CA ILE A 451 14.12 1.61 2.45
C ILE A 451 14.82 1.09 3.71
N THR A 452 15.66 1.92 4.32
CA THR A 452 16.21 1.66 5.64
C THR A 452 15.91 2.82 6.57
N TRP A 453 15.26 2.53 7.69
CA TRP A 453 15.10 3.47 8.79
C TRP A 453 16.18 3.24 9.85
N VAL A 454 16.66 4.32 10.42
CA VAL A 454 17.57 4.28 11.57
C VAL A 454 16.88 4.98 12.74
N ASN A 455 16.78 4.28 13.87
CA ASN A 455 16.18 4.74 15.12
C ASN A 455 14.71 5.19 14.99
N ASP A 456 14.02 4.69 13.97
CA ASP A 456 12.57 4.81 13.81
C ASP A 456 12.06 3.71 12.87
N TRP A 457 10.74 3.70 12.68
CA TRP A 457 10.04 2.88 11.70
C TRP A 457 8.83 3.65 11.15
N PHE A 458 8.64 3.57 9.82
CA PHE A 458 7.54 4.18 9.08
C PHE A 458 7.54 5.72 9.03
N LEU A 459 8.68 6.36 9.34
CA LEU A 459 8.84 7.79 9.10
C LEU A 459 8.90 8.05 7.58
N ARG A 460 8.01 8.90 7.07
CA ARG A 460 7.79 8.99 5.63
C ARG A 460 7.73 10.43 5.13
N ASP A 461 8.61 10.79 4.19
CA ASP A 461 8.50 11.98 3.34
C ASP A 461 7.98 11.55 1.96
N LEU A 462 6.93 12.22 1.45
CA LEU A 462 6.30 11.88 0.16
C LEU A 462 7.20 12.14 -1.06
N ARG A 463 8.25 12.90 -0.88
CA ARG A 463 9.22 13.23 -1.93
C ARG A 463 10.30 12.16 -2.11
N THR A 464 10.50 11.31 -1.11
CA THR A 464 11.54 10.28 -1.15
C THR A 464 11.12 9.07 -1.98
N PRO A 465 12.08 8.34 -2.59
CA PRO A 465 11.79 7.11 -3.29
C PRO A 465 11.20 6.08 -2.33
N PHE A 466 10.23 5.33 -2.81
CA PHE A 466 9.57 4.24 -2.13
C PHE A 466 9.48 3.03 -3.06
N GLY A 467 9.81 1.84 -2.55
CA GLY A 467 9.68 0.60 -3.29
C GLY A 467 10.78 -0.38 -2.96
N GLY A 468 10.51 -1.66 -3.23
CA GLY A 468 11.39 -2.76 -2.93
C GLY A 468 12.38 -3.11 -4.03
N VAL A 469 13.36 -3.92 -3.67
CA VAL A 469 14.25 -4.66 -4.59
C VAL A 469 13.90 -6.15 -4.52
N LYS A 470 14.56 -6.99 -5.29
CA LYS A 470 14.31 -8.45 -5.34
C LYS A 470 12.83 -8.75 -5.64
N LEU A 471 12.18 -9.65 -4.86
CA LEU A 471 10.75 -9.96 -5.03
C LEU A 471 9.79 -8.93 -4.41
N SER A 472 10.30 -7.84 -3.85
CA SER A 472 9.47 -6.81 -3.21
C SER A 472 8.99 -5.71 -4.14
N GLY A 473 9.42 -5.67 -5.39
CA GLY A 473 8.83 -4.71 -6.32
C GLY A 473 9.68 -4.40 -7.55
N ILE A 474 9.09 -3.58 -8.42
CA ILE A 474 9.70 -3.06 -9.66
C ILE A 474 9.37 -1.57 -9.72
N GLY A 475 10.39 -0.77 -10.03
CA GLY A 475 10.25 0.68 -10.04
C GLY A 475 10.35 1.31 -8.66
N ARG A 476 10.06 2.59 -8.60
CA ARG A 476 9.95 3.38 -7.37
C ARG A 476 8.77 4.32 -7.47
N GLU A 477 8.10 4.48 -6.35
CA GLU A 477 7.03 5.46 -6.16
C GLU A 477 7.53 6.62 -5.28
N GLY A 478 6.75 7.70 -5.21
CA GLY A 478 7.09 8.89 -4.44
C GLY A 478 7.90 9.92 -5.22
N GLY A 479 7.68 11.20 -4.91
CA GLY A 479 8.42 12.31 -5.48
C GLY A 479 8.50 12.29 -6.99
N ALA A 480 9.67 12.57 -7.52
CA ALA A 480 9.96 12.57 -8.95
C ALA A 480 9.81 11.18 -9.60
N HIS A 481 9.97 10.10 -8.82
CA HIS A 481 9.89 8.74 -9.34
C HIS A 481 8.47 8.38 -9.82
N SER A 482 7.44 8.75 -9.04
CA SER A 482 6.05 8.57 -9.50
C SER A 482 5.77 9.41 -10.76
N LEU A 483 6.24 10.67 -10.81
CA LEU A 483 6.04 11.51 -12.00
C LEU A 483 6.78 10.94 -13.22
N ALA A 484 7.94 10.32 -13.02
CA ALA A 484 8.67 9.67 -14.11
C ALA A 484 7.90 8.45 -14.64
N PHE A 485 7.40 7.57 -13.75
CA PHE A 485 6.64 6.39 -14.15
C PHE A 485 5.35 6.73 -14.93
N PHE A 486 4.63 7.75 -14.51
CA PHE A 486 3.35 8.15 -15.11
C PHE A 486 3.50 9.11 -16.30
N SER A 487 4.70 9.24 -16.87
CA SER A 487 4.91 10.09 -18.05
C SER A 487 5.99 9.55 -18.97
N GLU A 488 5.81 9.78 -20.27
CA GLU A 488 6.75 9.45 -21.33
C GLU A 488 7.57 10.70 -21.70
N PRO A 489 8.90 10.69 -21.50
CA PRO A 489 9.76 11.76 -21.98
C PRO A 489 9.91 11.67 -23.51
N MET A 490 9.65 12.78 -24.20
CA MET A 490 9.85 12.88 -25.66
C MET A 490 10.85 14.00 -25.94
N ASN A 491 11.95 13.67 -26.62
CA ASN A 491 12.88 14.69 -27.10
C ASN A 491 12.32 15.37 -28.36
N ILE A 492 12.38 16.71 -28.41
CA ILE A 492 12.13 17.52 -29.58
C ILE A 492 13.45 18.16 -29.98
N CYS A 493 13.95 17.80 -31.17
CA CYS A 493 15.15 18.38 -31.75
C CYS A 493 14.78 19.34 -32.87
N ILE A 494 15.15 20.61 -32.71
CA ILE A 494 14.92 21.66 -33.70
C ILE A 494 16.27 22.09 -34.26
N LYS A 495 16.49 21.88 -35.57
CA LYS A 495 17.65 22.43 -36.25
C LYS A 495 17.46 23.94 -36.41
N LEU A 496 18.46 24.73 -36.01
CA LEU A 496 18.43 26.21 -36.07
C LEU A 496 18.86 26.75 -37.43
#